data_61ab49bc3ca84f0a9cebfb580d1148f9
#
_entry.id   61ab49bc3ca84f0a9cebfb580d1148f9
#
_cell.length_a   1.000
_cell.length_b   1.000
_cell.length_c   1.000
_cell.angle_alpha   90.00
_cell.angle_beta   90.00
_cell.angle_gamma   90.00
#
_symmetry.space_group_name_H-M   'P 1'
#
loop_
_entity.id
_entity.type
_entity.pdbx_description
1 polymer ?
#
loop_
_entity_poly.entity_id
_entity_poly.type
_entity_poly.pdbx_seq_one_letter_code
_entity_poly.pdbx_strand_id
1 'polypeptide(L)'
;LTTKIGKCFVGKGGGQRSLSEQGKKLALKRARLVAAAENKLEVLREEIEPYTNNDHILIYCGAAQMLDEGQDRTVSSNGDTRQISQVVNMLGNDLGMTISKFTSEEDIKERSILKSEFSLGNLQALAAIKCLDEGVNIPSIRTAFMLASTTNPKEYIQRRGRLLRKSEGKEYAEIFDFVTLPFSTNTAAGQTIDDVRGVYTLVNNEVARGMEFARHALNFADATDVLDDIRESFKLDELKLMLQLSGQDFEEQPWA
;
A
#
# COMPACT_ATOMS: atom_id res chain seq x y z
N LEU A 1 -15.13 1.60 11.76
CA LEU A 1 -14.88 2.80 10.94
C LEU A 1 -15.64 2.73 9.62
N THR A 2 -15.55 1.66 8.87
CA THR A 2 -16.19 1.50 7.56
C THR A 2 -17.68 1.76 7.60
N THR A 3 -18.41 1.16 8.56
CA THR A 3 -19.85 1.40 8.76
C THR A 3 -20.17 2.87 9.07
N LYS A 4 -19.32 3.54 9.84
CA LYS A 4 -19.46 4.98 10.14
C LYS A 4 -19.22 5.84 8.90
N ILE A 5 -18.24 5.47 8.05
CA ILE A 5 -17.96 6.15 6.79
C ILE A 5 -19.15 6.01 5.84
N GLY A 6 -19.73 4.82 5.71
CA GLY A 6 -20.92 4.58 4.88
C GLY A 6 -22.12 5.48 5.23
N LYS A 7 -22.27 5.87 6.50
CA LYS A 7 -23.31 6.80 6.96
C LYS A 7 -23.02 8.28 6.66
N CYS A 8 -21.82 8.60 6.20
CA CYS A 8 -21.36 9.97 5.97
C CYS A 8 -21.45 10.40 4.49
N PHE A 9 -22.10 9.63 3.62
CA PHE A 9 -22.35 10.04 2.25
C PHE A 9 -23.52 11.02 2.18
N VAL A 10 -23.28 12.17 1.56
CA VAL A 10 -24.28 13.23 1.37
C VAL A 10 -24.61 13.32 -0.12
N GLY A 11 -25.89 13.18 -0.48
CA GLY A 11 -26.37 13.38 -1.86
C GLY A 11 -26.50 14.86 -2.17
N LYS A 12 -25.86 15.35 -3.22
CA LYS A 12 -26.26 16.60 -3.89
C LYS A 12 -27.22 16.22 -5.01
N GLY A 13 -28.36 16.93 -5.12
CA GLY A 13 -29.38 16.68 -6.15
C GLY A 13 -28.72 16.53 -7.52
N GLY A 14 -28.89 15.35 -8.15
CA GLY A 14 -28.27 15.03 -9.44
C GLY A 14 -27.51 13.71 -9.49
N GLY A 15 -27.58 12.85 -8.47
CA GLY A 15 -27.08 11.47 -8.55
C GLY A 15 -25.65 11.23 -8.03
N GLN A 16 -24.86 12.25 -7.78
CA GLN A 16 -23.49 12.07 -7.27
C GLN A 16 -23.45 12.19 -5.73
N ARG A 17 -23.20 11.09 -5.04
CA ARG A 17 -22.98 11.06 -3.59
C ARG A 17 -21.50 11.37 -3.29
N SER A 18 -21.25 12.33 -2.41
CA SER A 18 -19.89 12.65 -1.94
C SER A 18 -19.77 12.43 -0.42
N LEU A 19 -18.57 12.12 0.06
CA LEU A 19 -18.31 12.03 1.50
C LEU A 19 -18.40 13.43 2.14
N SER A 20 -19.14 13.51 3.26
CA SER A 20 -19.08 14.69 4.12
C SER A 20 -17.67 14.90 4.69
N GLU A 21 -17.36 16.09 5.20
CA GLU A 21 -16.07 16.36 5.86
C GLU A 21 -15.77 15.38 7.01
N GLN A 22 -16.79 14.99 7.77
CA GLN A 22 -16.66 13.95 8.78
C GLN A 22 -16.35 12.58 8.17
N GLY A 23 -16.97 12.24 7.03
CA GLY A 23 -16.70 11.01 6.28
C GLY A 23 -15.26 10.97 5.76
N LYS A 24 -14.75 12.06 5.23
CA LYS A 24 -13.35 12.20 4.79
C LYS A 24 -12.38 11.99 5.94
N LYS A 25 -12.63 12.61 7.12
CA LYS A 25 -11.80 12.41 8.32
C LYS A 25 -11.79 10.95 8.80
N LEU A 26 -12.93 10.28 8.75
CA LEU A 26 -13.01 8.84 9.11
C LEU A 26 -12.31 7.95 8.09
N ALA A 27 -12.41 8.26 6.81
CA ALA A 27 -11.70 7.55 5.74
C ALA A 27 -10.17 7.69 5.89
N LEU A 28 -9.70 8.90 6.18
CA LEU A 28 -8.29 9.17 6.48
C LEU A 28 -7.83 8.39 7.73
N LYS A 29 -8.62 8.40 8.80
CA LYS A 29 -8.30 7.62 10.01
C LYS A 29 -8.21 6.12 9.70
N ARG A 30 -9.10 5.59 8.84
CA ARG A 30 -9.04 4.20 8.41
C ARG A 30 -7.78 3.92 7.60
N ALA A 31 -7.45 4.78 6.64
CA ALA A 31 -6.23 4.64 5.83
C ALA A 31 -4.96 4.63 6.70
N ARG A 32 -4.90 5.49 7.71
CA ARG A 32 -3.79 5.52 8.67
C ARG A 32 -3.67 4.22 9.48
N LEU A 33 -4.79 3.67 9.95
CA LEU A 33 -4.79 2.38 10.68
C LEU A 33 -4.33 1.23 9.79
N VAL A 34 -4.74 1.21 8.52
CA VAL A 34 -4.32 0.19 7.55
C VAL A 34 -2.81 0.35 7.22
N ALA A 35 -2.34 1.58 7.06
CA ALA A 35 -0.92 1.84 6.81
C ALA A 35 -0.03 1.48 8.00
N ALA A 36 -0.53 1.70 9.22
CA ALA A 36 0.18 1.42 10.49
C ALA A 36 -0.15 0.05 11.08
N ALA A 37 -0.59 -0.93 10.28
CA ALA A 37 -0.85 -2.28 10.79
C ALA A 37 0.40 -2.84 11.48
N GLU A 38 0.26 -3.25 12.73
CA GLU A 38 1.36 -3.59 13.63
C GLU A 38 2.27 -4.69 13.07
N ASN A 39 1.68 -5.70 12.43
CA ASN A 39 2.42 -6.85 11.91
C ASN A 39 3.26 -6.54 10.65
N LYS A 40 3.07 -5.38 10.00
CA LYS A 40 3.80 -5.09 8.75
C LYS A 40 5.32 -5.04 8.91
N LEU A 41 5.80 -4.54 10.04
CA LEU A 41 7.24 -4.47 10.30
C LEU A 41 7.83 -5.84 10.62
N GLU A 42 7.07 -6.69 11.32
CA GLU A 42 7.46 -8.05 11.63
C GLU A 42 7.55 -8.89 10.34
N VAL A 43 6.49 -8.85 9.51
CA VAL A 43 6.48 -9.52 8.20
C VAL A 43 7.57 -8.95 7.29
N LEU A 44 7.81 -7.63 7.28
CA LEU A 44 8.92 -7.06 6.52
C LEU A 44 10.26 -7.63 6.98
N ARG A 45 10.48 -7.79 8.28
CA ARG A 45 11.72 -8.34 8.82
C ARG A 45 11.95 -9.78 8.33
N GLU A 46 10.91 -10.61 8.38
CA GLU A 46 10.98 -12.00 7.92
C GLU A 46 11.24 -12.07 6.42
N GLU A 47 10.51 -11.31 5.62
CA GLU A 47 10.60 -11.34 4.15
C GLU A 47 11.89 -10.70 3.61
N ILE A 48 12.49 -9.74 4.31
CA ILE A 48 13.71 -9.08 3.86
C ILE A 48 14.98 -9.78 4.31
N GLU A 49 14.92 -10.66 5.31
CA GLU A 49 16.10 -11.36 5.87
C GLU A 49 16.93 -12.08 4.79
N PRO A 50 16.34 -12.79 3.80
CA PRO A 50 17.10 -13.40 2.70
C PRO A 50 17.82 -12.39 1.79
N TYR A 51 17.43 -11.12 1.83
CA TYR A 51 17.92 -10.04 0.97
C TYR A 51 18.96 -9.14 1.66
N THR A 52 19.37 -9.43 2.88
CA THR A 52 20.28 -8.56 3.66
C THR A 52 21.64 -8.35 3.01
N ASN A 53 22.08 -9.26 2.13
CA ASN A 53 23.30 -9.13 1.35
C ASN A 53 23.08 -8.62 -0.08
N ASN A 54 21.84 -8.29 -0.44
CA ASN A 54 21.48 -7.79 -1.75
C ASN A 54 21.50 -6.25 -1.76
N ASP A 55 21.53 -5.71 -2.96
CA ASP A 55 21.42 -4.26 -3.22
C ASP A 55 20.18 -3.92 -4.07
N HIS A 56 19.99 -2.62 -4.33
CA HIS A 56 18.90 -2.12 -5.16
C HIS A 56 17.48 -2.42 -4.62
N ILE A 57 17.34 -2.36 -3.29
CA ILE A 57 16.11 -2.64 -2.56
C ILE A 57 15.36 -1.35 -2.26
N LEU A 58 14.09 -1.30 -2.60
CA LEU A 58 13.18 -0.20 -2.22
C LEU A 58 12.17 -0.67 -1.18
N ILE A 59 12.07 0.05 -0.07
CA ILE A 59 10.98 -0.12 0.90
C ILE A 59 10.03 1.09 0.75
N TYR A 60 8.85 0.85 0.20
CA TYR A 60 7.86 1.89 -0.01
C TYR A 60 6.95 2.02 1.22
N CYS A 61 7.16 3.08 1.99
CA CYS A 61 6.36 3.41 3.18
C CYS A 61 5.19 4.33 2.83
N GLY A 62 4.14 4.32 3.65
CA GLY A 62 2.92 5.08 3.43
C GLY A 62 3.11 6.58 3.61
N ALA A 63 2.37 7.34 2.80
CA ALA A 63 2.12 8.74 3.06
C ALA A 63 0.70 8.89 3.60
N ALA A 64 0.52 9.03 4.89
CA ALA A 64 -0.80 9.28 5.50
C ALA A 64 -1.38 10.66 5.15
N GLN A 65 -0.69 11.46 4.33
CA GLN A 65 -0.98 12.87 4.08
C GLN A 65 -1.96 13.16 2.92
N MET A 66 -2.49 12.18 2.20
CA MET A 66 -3.16 12.44 0.91
C MET A 66 -4.55 13.09 0.97
N LEU A 67 -5.06 13.58 2.12
CA LEU A 67 -6.38 14.22 2.18
C LEU A 67 -6.43 15.61 2.83
N ASP A 68 -5.31 16.27 3.07
CA ASP A 68 -5.28 17.63 3.64
C ASP A 68 -4.67 18.65 2.67
N GLU A 69 -5.35 18.96 1.59
CA GLU A 69 -5.14 20.21 0.85
C GLU A 69 -5.83 21.39 1.58
N GLY A 70 -5.57 21.60 2.84
CA GLY A 70 -6.16 22.75 3.51
C GLY A 70 -6.11 22.86 5.02
N GLN A 71 -5.48 21.98 5.77
CA GLN A 71 -5.40 22.14 7.24
C GLN A 71 -4.04 21.75 7.82
N ASP A 72 -3.50 22.72 8.50
CA ASP A 72 -2.44 22.72 9.54
C ASP A 72 -1.41 21.56 9.52
N ARG A 73 -0.20 21.91 9.08
CA ARG A 73 0.98 21.03 8.91
C ARG A 73 1.51 20.41 10.21
N THR A 74 0.92 20.67 11.35
CA THR A 74 1.50 20.33 12.66
C THR A 74 1.07 18.99 13.25
N VAL A 75 0.08 18.29 12.69
CA VAL A 75 -0.47 17.06 13.29
C VAL A 75 -0.26 15.78 12.46
N SER A 76 0.09 15.88 11.18
CA SER A 76 0.16 14.72 10.27
C SER A 76 1.54 14.11 10.06
N SER A 77 2.63 14.75 10.44
CA SER A 77 3.99 14.27 10.18
C SER A 77 4.44 13.10 11.06
N ASN A 78 3.86 12.95 12.26
CA ASN A 78 4.40 12.01 13.27
C ASN A 78 4.17 10.51 12.96
N GLY A 79 3.13 10.14 12.23
CA GLY A 79 2.83 8.73 11.94
C GLY A 79 3.69 8.15 10.83
N ASP A 80 3.85 8.86 9.73
CA ASP A 80 4.59 8.41 8.56
C ASP A 80 6.11 8.49 8.80
N THR A 81 6.55 9.56 9.44
CA THR A 81 7.94 9.71 9.89
C THR A 81 8.31 8.62 10.90
N ARG A 82 7.35 8.13 11.69
CA ARG A 82 7.57 7.05 12.65
C ARG A 82 7.77 5.71 11.93
N GLN A 83 6.93 5.34 10.96
CA GLN A 83 7.06 4.08 10.24
C GLN A 83 8.39 4.00 9.46
N ILE A 84 8.72 5.02 8.66
CA ILE A 84 9.97 5.03 7.90
C ILE A 84 11.19 5.01 8.82
N SER A 85 11.13 5.68 9.98
CA SER A 85 12.21 5.64 10.97
C SER A 85 12.35 4.26 11.62
N GLN A 86 11.25 3.57 11.89
CA GLN A 86 11.27 2.19 12.39
C GLN A 86 11.87 1.23 11.36
N VAL A 87 11.50 1.37 10.08
CA VAL A 87 12.09 0.59 8.97
C VAL A 87 13.60 0.82 8.90
N VAL A 88 14.03 2.09 8.88
CA VAL A 88 15.47 2.42 8.79
C VAL A 88 16.25 1.90 9.99
N ASN A 89 15.69 2.02 11.20
CA ASN A 89 16.33 1.48 12.40
C ASN A 89 16.44 -0.05 12.35
N MET A 90 15.35 -0.74 12.00
CA MET A 90 15.34 -2.20 11.92
C MET A 90 16.33 -2.72 10.89
N LEU A 91 16.31 -2.17 9.66
CA LEU A 91 17.20 -2.65 8.61
C LEU A 91 18.66 -2.23 8.83
N GLY A 92 18.89 -1.02 9.32
CA GLY A 92 20.23 -0.50 9.56
C GLY A 92 20.87 -1.06 10.82
N ASN A 93 20.18 -1.02 11.96
CA ASN A 93 20.76 -1.37 13.25
C ASN A 93 20.63 -2.87 13.58
N ASP A 94 19.47 -3.48 13.29
CA ASP A 94 19.24 -4.88 13.65
C ASP A 94 19.74 -5.84 12.59
N LEU A 95 19.60 -5.50 11.29
CA LEU A 95 20.00 -6.35 10.16
C LEU A 95 21.32 -5.91 9.51
N GLY A 96 21.91 -4.78 9.93
CA GLY A 96 23.21 -4.31 9.46
C GLY A 96 23.26 -3.85 8.00
N MET A 97 22.12 -3.53 7.39
CA MET A 97 22.04 -3.06 6.00
C MET A 97 22.40 -1.58 5.87
N THR A 98 23.03 -1.22 4.74
CA THR A 98 23.22 0.20 4.39
C THR A 98 21.93 0.76 3.79
N ILE A 99 21.21 1.53 4.58
CA ILE A 99 19.89 2.09 4.21
C ILE A 99 19.80 3.60 4.48
N SER A 100 19.09 4.32 3.65
CA SER A 100 18.75 5.74 3.87
C SER A 100 17.28 6.02 3.63
N LYS A 101 16.79 7.11 4.23
CA LYS A 101 15.49 7.70 3.89
C LYS A 101 15.56 8.39 2.53
N PHE A 102 14.43 8.37 1.83
CA PHE A 102 14.24 9.07 0.57
C PHE A 102 12.83 9.67 0.55
N THR A 103 12.71 10.91 0.99
CA THR A 103 11.43 11.60 1.20
C THR A 103 11.40 12.96 0.51
N SER A 104 10.43 13.79 0.82
CA SER A 104 10.40 15.19 0.39
C SER A 104 11.27 16.12 1.26
N GLU A 105 11.81 15.62 2.36
CA GLU A 105 12.60 16.41 3.32
C GLU A 105 14.04 16.63 2.82
N GLU A 106 14.60 15.67 2.08
CA GLU A 106 15.95 15.78 1.49
C GLU A 106 15.98 16.81 0.35
N ASP A 107 17.03 17.61 0.31
CA ASP A 107 17.23 18.59 -0.78
C ASP A 107 17.60 17.90 -2.11
N ILE A 108 17.64 18.70 -3.20
CA ILE A 108 17.91 18.17 -4.55
C ILE A 108 19.30 17.53 -4.64
N LYS A 109 20.30 18.08 -3.92
CA LYS A 109 21.68 17.57 -3.94
C LYS A 109 21.77 16.26 -3.17
N GLU A 110 21.19 16.21 -1.98
CA GLU A 110 21.11 15.01 -1.15
C GLU A 110 20.42 13.86 -1.91
N ARG A 111 19.27 14.14 -2.53
CA ARG A 111 18.58 13.15 -3.38
C ARG A 111 19.42 12.66 -4.55
N SER A 112 20.23 13.55 -5.16
CA SER A 112 21.12 13.16 -6.25
C SER A 112 22.23 12.23 -5.76
N ILE A 113 22.82 12.52 -4.60
CA ILE A 113 23.84 11.68 -3.96
C ILE A 113 23.25 10.30 -3.60
N LEU A 114 22.09 10.27 -2.93
CA LEU A 114 21.43 9.03 -2.54
C LEU A 114 21.11 8.14 -3.75
N LYS A 115 20.65 8.72 -4.86
CA LYS A 115 20.43 7.98 -6.10
C LYS A 115 21.72 7.41 -6.69
N SER A 116 22.81 8.19 -6.67
CA SER A 116 24.10 7.75 -7.16
C SER A 116 24.62 6.59 -6.33
N GLU A 117 24.66 6.72 -5.00
CA GLU A 117 25.11 5.68 -4.09
C GLU A 117 24.28 4.40 -4.20
N PHE A 118 22.96 4.55 -4.33
CA PHE A 118 22.05 3.44 -4.56
C PHE A 118 22.30 2.75 -5.91
N SER A 119 22.52 3.53 -6.98
CA SER A 119 22.77 2.96 -8.30
C SER A 119 24.13 2.25 -8.40
N LEU A 120 25.09 2.63 -7.57
CA LEU A 120 26.40 1.99 -7.46
C LEU A 120 26.40 0.77 -6.52
N GLY A 121 25.30 0.53 -5.78
CA GLY A 121 25.20 -0.53 -4.78
C GLY A 121 25.89 -0.21 -3.44
N ASN A 122 26.46 0.98 -3.27
CA ASN A 122 27.05 1.43 -2.00
C ASN A 122 25.97 1.61 -0.92
N LEU A 123 24.75 1.96 -1.34
CA LEU A 123 23.57 2.01 -0.52
C LEU A 123 22.63 0.86 -0.95
N GLN A 124 22.46 -0.14 -0.08
CA GLN A 124 21.68 -1.34 -0.40
C GLN A 124 20.20 -1.04 -0.54
N ALA A 125 19.67 -0.20 0.35
CA ALA A 125 18.24 0.03 0.42
C ALA A 125 17.87 1.52 0.53
N LEU A 126 16.72 1.88 -0.04
CA LEU A 126 16.05 3.16 0.16
C LEU A 126 14.70 2.94 0.82
N ALA A 127 14.46 3.56 1.97
CA ALA A 127 13.14 3.67 2.58
C ALA A 127 12.50 4.96 2.09
N ALA A 128 11.38 4.88 1.37
CA ALA A 128 10.85 5.99 0.62
C ALA A 128 9.36 6.24 0.86
N ILE A 129 8.99 7.52 0.90
CA ILE A 129 7.60 7.98 0.94
C ILE A 129 7.34 8.80 -0.33
N LYS A 130 6.26 8.49 -1.07
CA LYS A 130 5.83 9.20 -2.31
C LYS A 130 6.85 9.32 -3.43
N CYS A 131 8.07 8.82 -3.28
CA CYS A 131 9.14 8.99 -4.28
C CYS A 131 8.78 8.43 -5.66
N LEU A 132 7.94 7.39 -5.70
CA LEU A 132 7.45 6.81 -6.96
C LEU A 132 6.33 7.65 -7.59
N ASP A 133 5.70 8.56 -6.85
CA ASP A 133 4.58 9.38 -7.33
C ASP A 133 5.10 10.68 -7.97
N GLU A 134 6.20 11.25 -7.47
CA GLU A 134 6.72 12.58 -7.81
C GLU A 134 7.72 12.62 -8.97
N GLY A 135 7.63 11.71 -9.94
CA GLY A 135 8.53 11.75 -11.11
C GLY A 135 9.97 11.25 -10.85
N VAL A 136 10.24 10.75 -9.66
CA VAL A 136 11.55 10.18 -9.34
C VAL A 136 11.80 8.92 -10.17
N ASN A 137 12.91 8.90 -10.89
CA ASN A 137 13.34 7.79 -11.72
C ASN A 137 14.53 7.10 -11.08
N ILE A 138 14.33 5.83 -10.66
CA ILE A 138 15.38 4.96 -10.12
C ILE A 138 15.25 3.61 -10.85
N PRO A 139 15.80 3.46 -12.07
CA PRO A 139 15.63 2.23 -12.87
C PRO A 139 16.32 1.01 -12.25
N SER A 140 17.34 1.22 -11.43
CA SER A 140 18.15 0.17 -10.82
C SER A 140 17.44 -0.62 -9.73
N ILE A 141 16.23 -0.23 -9.27
CA ILE A 141 15.47 -1.00 -8.27
C ILE A 141 15.23 -2.43 -8.78
N ARG A 142 15.67 -3.44 -8.03
CA ARG A 142 15.51 -4.87 -8.33
C ARG A 142 14.45 -5.50 -7.45
N THR A 143 14.43 -5.17 -6.16
CA THR A 143 13.47 -5.70 -5.18
C THR A 143 12.71 -4.54 -4.54
N ALA A 144 11.40 -4.66 -4.39
CA ALA A 144 10.57 -3.63 -3.77
C ALA A 144 9.60 -4.24 -2.76
N PHE A 145 9.61 -3.72 -1.53
CA PHE A 145 8.68 -4.05 -0.46
C PHE A 145 7.66 -2.92 -0.31
N MET A 146 6.40 -3.17 -0.71
CA MET A 146 5.32 -2.20 -0.74
C MET A 146 4.50 -2.27 0.55
N LEU A 147 4.98 -1.63 1.63
CA LEU A 147 4.29 -1.62 2.94
C LEU A 147 3.02 -0.79 2.92
N ALA A 148 2.96 0.22 2.08
CA ALA A 148 1.80 1.05 1.92
C ALA A 148 1.36 1.10 0.47
N SER A 149 0.09 0.85 0.30
CA SER A 149 -0.57 0.88 -0.98
C SER A 149 -1.64 1.95 -0.99
N THR A 150 -1.92 2.44 -2.16
CA THR A 150 -3.06 3.29 -2.44
C THR A 150 -4.19 2.45 -3.00
N THR A 151 -5.42 2.86 -2.74
CA THR A 151 -6.59 2.28 -3.41
C THR A 151 -6.82 2.90 -4.80
N ASN A 152 -6.04 3.91 -5.21
CA ASN A 152 -6.14 4.56 -6.52
C ASN A 152 -5.42 3.73 -7.60
N PRO A 153 -6.14 3.14 -8.59
CA PRO A 153 -5.54 2.31 -9.64
C PRO A 153 -4.46 3.03 -10.44
N LYS A 154 -4.62 4.31 -10.73
CA LYS A 154 -3.63 5.08 -11.49
C LYS A 154 -2.29 5.14 -10.75
N GLU A 155 -2.32 5.33 -9.44
CA GLU A 155 -1.11 5.45 -8.63
C GLU A 155 -0.36 4.12 -8.55
N TYR A 156 -1.03 3.02 -8.20
CA TYR A 156 -0.33 1.76 -8.06
C TYR A 156 0.15 1.19 -9.42
N ILE A 157 -0.58 1.43 -10.52
CA ILE A 157 -0.12 1.09 -11.87
C ILE A 157 1.12 1.91 -12.24
N GLN A 158 1.14 3.22 -11.93
CA GLN A 158 2.31 4.06 -12.16
C GLN A 158 3.51 3.62 -11.32
N ARG A 159 3.32 3.30 -10.05
CA ARG A 159 4.37 2.79 -9.16
C ARG A 159 4.97 1.51 -9.72
N ARG A 160 4.13 0.53 -10.07
CA ARG A 160 4.56 -0.71 -10.72
C ARG A 160 5.36 -0.42 -11.98
N GLY A 161 4.85 0.42 -12.87
CA GLY A 161 5.53 0.78 -14.12
C GLY A 161 6.92 1.40 -13.91
N ARG A 162 7.14 2.07 -12.78
CA ARG A 162 8.47 2.62 -12.41
C ARG A 162 9.41 1.54 -11.87
N LEU A 163 8.89 0.61 -11.07
CA LEU A 163 9.65 -0.52 -10.56
C LEU A 163 10.11 -1.45 -11.69
N LEU A 164 9.29 -1.62 -12.73
CA LEU A 164 9.57 -2.49 -13.88
C LEU A 164 10.44 -1.86 -14.98
N ARG A 165 10.94 -0.64 -14.78
CA ARG A 165 11.83 0.00 -15.77
C ARG A 165 13.08 -0.82 -16.00
N LYS A 166 13.46 -0.90 -17.27
CA LYS A 166 14.69 -1.59 -17.67
C LYS A 166 15.92 -0.86 -17.15
N SER A 167 16.88 -1.61 -16.68
CA SER A 167 18.21 -1.17 -16.29
C SER A 167 19.22 -2.23 -16.71
N GLU A 168 20.49 -1.87 -16.85
CA GLU A 168 21.54 -2.82 -17.16
C GLU A 168 21.63 -3.93 -16.10
N GLY A 169 21.70 -5.18 -16.52
CA GLY A 169 21.76 -6.35 -15.63
C GLY A 169 20.46 -6.63 -14.86
N LYS A 170 19.33 -6.02 -15.24
CA LYS A 170 18.03 -6.26 -14.64
C LYS A 170 17.10 -6.96 -15.65
N GLU A 171 16.84 -8.23 -15.44
CA GLU A 171 15.91 -9.02 -16.25
C GLU A 171 14.47 -8.91 -15.75
N TYR A 172 14.28 -8.91 -14.42
CA TYR A 172 12.98 -8.77 -13.74
C TYR A 172 13.10 -7.90 -12.49
N ALA A 173 11.99 -7.60 -11.88
CA ALA A 173 11.91 -7.00 -10.54
C ALA A 173 11.02 -7.87 -9.66
N GLU A 174 11.43 -8.04 -8.41
CA GLU A 174 10.64 -8.71 -7.38
C GLU A 174 9.83 -7.66 -6.62
N ILE A 175 8.53 -7.89 -6.45
CA ILE A 175 7.64 -6.97 -5.75
C ILE A 175 6.89 -7.73 -4.67
N PHE A 176 7.16 -7.39 -3.42
CA PHE A 176 6.45 -7.87 -2.24
C PHE A 176 5.35 -6.85 -1.91
N ASP A 177 4.10 -7.17 -2.29
CA ASP A 177 2.95 -6.29 -2.01
C ASP A 177 2.23 -6.74 -0.73
N PHE A 178 2.26 -5.90 0.30
CA PHE A 178 1.71 -6.19 1.62
C PHE A 178 0.20 -5.95 1.64
N VAL A 179 -0.58 -7.02 1.44
CA VAL A 179 -2.04 -7.01 1.57
C VAL A 179 -2.42 -6.89 3.05
N THR A 180 -3.28 -5.93 3.38
CA THR A 180 -3.69 -5.68 4.76
C THR A 180 -5.10 -6.18 4.99
N LEU A 181 -5.23 -7.19 5.85
CA LEU A 181 -6.51 -7.78 6.24
C LEU A 181 -6.91 -7.33 7.65
N PRO A 182 -8.21 -7.18 7.94
CA PRO A 182 -8.72 -6.80 9.27
C PRO A 182 -8.51 -7.89 10.32
N PHE A 183 -8.43 -9.16 9.89
CA PHE A 183 -8.15 -10.37 10.67
C PHE A 183 -7.72 -11.48 9.70
N SER A 184 -7.23 -12.61 10.23
CA SER A 184 -6.71 -13.71 9.39
C SER A 184 -7.80 -14.37 8.54
N THR A 185 -7.40 -15.01 7.43
CA THR A 185 -8.30 -15.81 6.57
C THR A 185 -8.99 -16.92 7.37
N ASN A 186 -8.26 -17.61 8.25
CA ASN A 186 -8.85 -18.63 9.14
C ASN A 186 -9.96 -18.06 10.02
N THR A 187 -9.79 -16.87 10.57
CA THR A 187 -10.82 -16.20 11.35
C THR A 187 -12.02 -15.83 10.48
N ALA A 188 -11.76 -15.30 9.26
CA ALA A 188 -12.80 -14.91 8.31
C ALA A 188 -13.66 -16.11 7.86
N ALA A 189 -13.04 -17.23 7.56
CA ALA A 189 -13.72 -18.46 7.13
C ALA A 189 -14.73 -18.95 8.17
N GLY A 190 -14.44 -18.77 9.46
CA GLY A 190 -15.34 -19.12 10.58
C GLY A 190 -16.46 -18.12 10.86
N GLN A 191 -16.46 -16.95 10.21
CA GLN A 191 -17.46 -15.90 10.45
C GLN A 191 -18.66 -16.02 9.51
N THR A 192 -19.78 -15.42 9.93
CA THR A 192 -20.97 -15.31 9.07
C THR A 192 -20.80 -14.19 8.03
N ILE A 193 -21.67 -14.19 7.03
CA ILE A 193 -21.68 -13.14 5.99
C ILE A 193 -21.92 -11.75 6.59
N ASP A 194 -22.77 -11.65 7.61
CA ASP A 194 -23.07 -10.37 8.27
C ASP A 194 -21.86 -9.84 9.05
N ASP A 195 -21.05 -10.71 9.63
CA ASP A 195 -19.84 -10.32 10.36
C ASP A 195 -18.76 -9.73 9.43
N VAL A 196 -18.57 -10.34 8.25
CA VAL A 196 -17.56 -9.87 7.26
C VAL A 196 -18.06 -8.72 6.38
N ARG A 197 -19.38 -8.47 6.32
CA ARG A 197 -19.97 -7.37 5.54
C ARG A 197 -19.36 -6.01 5.85
N GLY A 198 -19.07 -5.73 7.12
CA GLY A 198 -18.50 -4.45 7.55
C GLY A 198 -17.08 -4.17 7.05
N VAL A 199 -16.37 -5.20 6.58
CA VAL A 199 -14.98 -5.12 6.09
C VAL A 199 -14.87 -5.35 4.58
N TYR A 200 -15.98 -5.67 3.90
CA TYR A 200 -16.02 -6.00 2.48
C TYR A 200 -15.23 -5.03 1.60
N THR A 201 -15.52 -3.73 1.67
CA THR A 201 -14.85 -2.73 0.82
C THR A 201 -13.34 -2.68 1.04
N LEU A 202 -12.88 -2.87 2.29
CA LEU A 202 -11.44 -2.90 2.58
C LEU A 202 -10.79 -4.11 1.89
N VAL A 203 -11.31 -5.30 2.15
CA VAL A 203 -10.72 -6.53 1.63
C VAL A 203 -10.84 -6.63 0.11
N ASN A 204 -11.99 -6.25 -0.46
CA ASN A 204 -12.20 -6.23 -1.90
C ASN A 204 -11.20 -5.31 -2.62
N ASN A 205 -10.91 -4.13 -2.07
CA ASN A 205 -9.93 -3.22 -2.65
C ASN A 205 -8.49 -3.76 -2.56
N GLU A 206 -8.13 -4.41 -1.46
CA GLU A 206 -6.83 -5.05 -1.30
C GLU A 206 -6.65 -6.20 -2.32
N VAL A 207 -7.66 -7.06 -2.45
CA VAL A 207 -7.66 -8.16 -3.44
C VAL A 207 -7.61 -7.62 -4.86
N ALA A 208 -8.43 -6.62 -5.20
CA ALA A 208 -8.44 -6.02 -6.55
C ALA A 208 -7.06 -5.42 -6.91
N ARG A 209 -6.38 -4.77 -5.96
CA ARG A 209 -5.02 -4.28 -6.15
C ARG A 209 -4.03 -5.42 -6.35
N GLY A 210 -4.07 -6.45 -5.49
CA GLY A 210 -3.20 -7.62 -5.60
C GLY A 210 -3.35 -8.31 -6.94
N MET A 211 -4.58 -8.51 -7.42
CA MET A 211 -4.88 -9.09 -8.73
C MET A 211 -4.31 -8.26 -9.89
N GLU A 212 -4.32 -6.91 -9.78
CA GLU A 212 -3.71 -6.06 -10.80
C GLU A 212 -2.18 -6.19 -10.83
N PHE A 213 -1.53 -6.39 -9.67
CA PHE A 213 -0.10 -6.71 -9.62
C PHE A 213 0.17 -8.12 -10.18
N ALA A 214 -0.61 -9.12 -9.78
CA ALA A 214 -0.47 -10.51 -10.20
C ALA A 214 -0.61 -10.69 -11.71
N ARG A 215 -1.53 -9.96 -12.36
CA ARG A 215 -1.89 -10.12 -13.79
C ARG A 215 -0.69 -10.16 -14.74
N HIS A 216 0.40 -9.51 -14.41
CA HIS A 216 1.61 -9.43 -15.24
C HIS A 216 2.83 -10.05 -14.56
N ALA A 217 2.64 -10.76 -13.46
CA ALA A 217 3.72 -11.43 -12.74
C ALA A 217 4.07 -12.78 -13.38
N LEU A 218 5.33 -13.17 -13.31
CA LEU A 218 5.79 -14.49 -13.76
C LEU A 218 5.17 -15.60 -12.92
N ASN A 219 4.93 -15.36 -11.64
CA ASN A 219 4.27 -16.26 -10.69
C ASN A 219 2.76 -15.97 -10.56
N PHE A 220 2.10 -15.65 -11.68
CA PHE A 220 0.68 -15.31 -11.71
C PHE A 220 -0.21 -16.34 -10.99
N ALA A 221 0.00 -17.62 -11.21
CA ALA A 221 -0.80 -18.69 -10.61
C ALA A 221 -0.70 -18.66 -9.08
N ASP A 222 0.52 -18.68 -8.52
CA ASP A 222 0.73 -18.68 -7.06
C ASP A 222 0.14 -17.43 -6.41
N ALA A 223 0.33 -16.25 -7.04
CA ALA A 223 -0.21 -14.99 -6.54
C ALA A 223 -1.74 -14.97 -6.59
N THR A 224 -2.34 -15.57 -7.62
CA THR A 224 -3.80 -15.67 -7.76
C THR A 224 -4.38 -16.60 -6.71
N ASP A 225 -3.77 -17.76 -6.46
CA ASP A 225 -4.23 -18.72 -5.46
C ASP A 225 -4.33 -18.08 -4.08
N VAL A 226 -3.32 -17.29 -3.67
CA VAL A 226 -3.35 -16.54 -2.39
C VAL A 226 -4.51 -15.54 -2.34
N LEU A 227 -4.75 -14.82 -3.44
CA LEU A 227 -5.81 -13.82 -3.49
C LEU A 227 -7.21 -14.45 -3.54
N ASP A 228 -7.34 -15.60 -4.19
CA ASP A 228 -8.59 -16.35 -4.23
C ASP A 228 -8.92 -16.98 -2.85
N ASP A 229 -7.92 -17.48 -2.11
CA ASP A 229 -8.10 -17.90 -0.72
C ASP A 229 -8.66 -16.76 0.16
N ILE A 230 -8.14 -15.54 -0.01
CA ILE A 230 -8.68 -14.36 0.68
C ILE A 230 -10.14 -14.09 0.25
N ARG A 231 -10.46 -14.15 -1.05
CA ARG A 231 -11.82 -13.92 -1.56
C ARG A 231 -12.82 -14.91 -0.99
N GLU A 232 -12.47 -16.19 -0.97
CA GLU A 232 -13.30 -17.26 -0.44
C GLU A 232 -13.49 -17.11 1.08
N SER A 233 -12.40 -16.93 1.84
CA SER A 233 -12.45 -16.79 3.29
C SER A 233 -13.32 -15.62 3.74
N PHE A 234 -13.26 -14.48 3.03
CA PHE A 234 -14.06 -13.29 3.30
C PHE A 234 -15.41 -13.27 2.57
N LYS A 235 -15.79 -14.33 1.85
CA LYS A 235 -17.07 -14.46 1.14
C LYS A 235 -17.38 -13.29 0.21
N LEU A 236 -16.35 -12.79 -0.51
CA LEU A 236 -16.47 -11.55 -1.26
C LEU A 236 -17.50 -11.63 -2.40
N ASP A 237 -17.60 -12.77 -3.09
CA ASP A 237 -18.54 -12.94 -4.20
C ASP A 237 -19.99 -13.02 -3.73
N GLU A 238 -20.24 -13.73 -2.61
CA GLU A 238 -21.56 -13.79 -1.99
C GLU A 238 -22.02 -12.42 -1.48
N LEU A 239 -21.10 -11.67 -0.85
CA LEU A 239 -21.37 -10.31 -0.39
C LEU A 239 -21.64 -9.36 -1.54
N LYS A 240 -20.90 -9.46 -2.65
CA LYS A 240 -21.13 -8.67 -3.86
C LYS A 240 -22.54 -8.91 -4.40
N LEU A 241 -22.94 -10.17 -4.54
CA LEU A 241 -24.29 -10.55 -5.01
C LEU A 241 -25.37 -10.03 -4.06
N MET A 242 -25.20 -10.21 -2.75
CA MET A 242 -26.13 -9.72 -1.74
C MET A 242 -26.32 -8.21 -1.78
N LEU A 243 -25.23 -7.45 -1.95
CA LEU A 243 -25.27 -6.00 -2.05
C LEU A 243 -25.98 -5.53 -3.33
N GLN A 244 -25.74 -6.17 -4.46
CA GLN A 244 -26.42 -5.90 -5.73
C GLN A 244 -27.94 -6.14 -5.61
N LEU A 245 -28.36 -7.26 -5.04
CA LEU A 245 -29.78 -7.59 -4.85
C LEU A 245 -30.49 -6.66 -3.88
N SER A 246 -29.78 -6.08 -2.90
CA SER A 246 -30.36 -5.12 -1.95
C SER A 246 -30.44 -3.68 -2.47
N GLY A 247 -30.05 -3.43 -3.71
CA GLY A 247 -29.98 -2.08 -4.30
C GLY A 247 -28.96 -1.16 -3.60
N GLN A 248 -28.09 -1.75 -2.81
CA GLN A 248 -26.94 -1.09 -2.20
C GLN A 248 -25.71 -1.31 -3.10
N ASP A 249 -25.82 -0.88 -4.36
CA ASP A 249 -24.63 -0.77 -5.17
C ASP A 249 -23.67 0.17 -4.45
N PHE A 250 -22.63 -0.41 -3.86
CA PHE A 250 -21.41 0.33 -3.70
C PHE A 250 -20.94 0.53 -5.14
N GLU A 251 -21.33 1.67 -5.75
CA GLU A 251 -20.65 2.15 -6.93
C GLU A 251 -19.15 1.97 -6.61
N GLU A 252 -18.50 1.10 -7.37
CA GLU A 252 -17.07 1.21 -7.57
C GLU A 252 -16.89 2.66 -7.97
N GLN A 253 -16.53 3.54 -7.02
CA GLN A 253 -16.29 4.92 -7.38
C GLN A 253 -15.20 4.87 -8.42
N PRO A 254 -15.44 5.29 -9.65
CA PRO A 254 -14.36 5.52 -10.57
C PRO A 254 -13.49 6.54 -9.87
N TRP A 255 -12.33 6.09 -9.49
CA TRP A 255 -11.31 6.79 -8.74
C TRP A 255 -11.07 8.16 -9.39
N ALA A 256 -11.62 9.22 -8.78
CA ALA A 256 -11.33 10.59 -9.15
C ALA A 256 -10.02 11.04 -8.50
#